data_be28605f3ecd3169b1ec97493cf40c8e
#
_entry.id   be28605f3ecd3169b1ec97493cf40c8e
#
_cell.length_a   1.000
_cell.length_b   1.000
_cell.length_c   1.000
_cell.angle_alpha   90.00
_cell.angle_beta   90.00
_cell.angle_gamma   90.00
#
_symmetry.space_group_name_H-M   'P 1'
#
loop_
_entity.id
_entity.type
_entity.pdbx_description
1 polymer ?
#
loop_
_entity_poly.entity_id
_entity_poly.type
_entity_poly.pdbx_seq_one_letter_code
_entity_poly.pdbx_strand_id
1 'polypeptide(L)'
;MVQTGINNFGIWIANSSETSPILAPFIYGTLERLLLPFGLHHMLTIPMNYTSFGGTYTIATGVNAGSQVFGQDPLWLAWANDLINFKKAGDMAAYNNLLATVTPARFKVGQMIGATGLLLGIALAMFRRVDADKRANYKSMFISTALAVFLTGVTEPLEFMFMFCAMPLYIVYALLQGCAFAMAGIIHLRLHSFGNLEFITRIPMSLQAGLGGDIINFVICVAAFFVIGYLVAYVMIGKLNLATPGRLGNYTDDNADDFADAKTEKKADKKTDNGQAERIIALLGGRENIVLVDACMTRLRVTVKDPAKVADLAAWKAEGALSLLVKGDGIQAVYGPKADVLKSDINDIL
;
A
#
# COMPACT_ATOMS: atom_id res chain seq x y z
N MET A 1 -22.13 -14.89 -6.30
CA MET A 1 -21.35 -15.34 -7.49
C MET A 1 -19.92 -14.83 -7.52
N VAL A 2 -19.63 -13.53 -7.46
CA VAL A 2 -18.24 -13.01 -7.51
C VAL A 2 -17.39 -13.54 -6.34
N GLN A 3 -17.89 -13.47 -5.11
CA GLN A 3 -17.19 -13.98 -3.93
C GLN A 3 -16.89 -15.49 -4.02
N THR A 4 -17.84 -16.27 -4.51
CA THR A 4 -17.66 -17.72 -4.69
C THR A 4 -16.60 -18.02 -5.77
N GLY A 5 -16.56 -17.22 -6.85
CA GLY A 5 -15.55 -17.34 -7.89
C GLY A 5 -14.14 -17.02 -7.40
N ILE A 6 -14.00 -15.94 -6.62
CA ILE A 6 -12.72 -15.55 -6.03
C ILE A 6 -12.25 -16.57 -4.99
N ASN A 7 -13.14 -17.11 -4.16
CA ASN A 7 -12.81 -18.18 -3.21
C ASN A 7 -12.35 -19.45 -3.93
N ASN A 8 -13.07 -19.91 -4.95
CA ASN A 8 -12.69 -21.08 -5.73
C ASN A 8 -11.35 -20.89 -6.45
N PHE A 9 -11.09 -19.68 -6.92
CA PHE A 9 -9.81 -19.32 -7.52
C PHE A 9 -8.68 -19.32 -6.48
N GLY A 10 -8.92 -18.79 -5.28
CA GLY A 10 -7.97 -18.86 -4.17
C GLY A 10 -7.61 -20.29 -3.77
N ILE A 11 -8.63 -21.17 -3.67
CA ILE A 11 -8.45 -22.59 -3.41
C ILE A 11 -7.64 -23.26 -4.53
N TRP A 12 -7.95 -22.96 -5.79
CA TRP A 12 -7.21 -23.50 -6.91
C TRP A 12 -5.73 -23.07 -6.88
N ILE A 13 -5.43 -21.79 -6.62
CA ILE A 13 -4.06 -21.29 -6.47
C ILE A 13 -3.33 -21.98 -5.32
N ALA A 14 -3.98 -22.07 -4.14
CA ALA A 14 -3.38 -22.72 -2.98
C ALA A 14 -3.02 -24.17 -3.28
N ASN A 15 -3.94 -24.92 -3.87
CA ASN A 15 -3.73 -26.34 -4.25
C ASN A 15 -2.73 -26.50 -5.40
N SER A 16 -2.63 -25.51 -6.30
CA SER A 16 -1.70 -25.53 -7.43
C SER A 16 -0.29 -25.09 -7.05
N SER A 17 -0.06 -24.58 -5.86
CA SER A 17 1.26 -24.09 -5.45
C SER A 17 2.32 -25.18 -5.35
N GLU A 18 1.92 -26.42 -5.09
CA GLU A 18 2.83 -27.58 -5.09
C GLU A 18 3.08 -28.12 -6.48
N THR A 19 2.04 -28.15 -7.33
CA THR A 19 2.10 -28.67 -8.70
C THR A 19 2.64 -27.65 -9.71
N SER A 20 2.48 -26.37 -9.44
CA SER A 20 2.89 -25.25 -10.32
C SER A 20 3.56 -24.13 -9.53
N PRO A 21 4.78 -24.36 -9.00
CA PRO A 21 5.44 -23.43 -8.07
C PRO A 21 5.83 -22.07 -8.68
N ILE A 22 5.79 -21.95 -10.00
CA ILE A 22 6.11 -20.72 -10.73
C ILE A 22 4.84 -20.06 -11.25
N LEU A 23 3.96 -20.84 -11.92
CA LEU A 23 2.78 -20.29 -12.60
C LEU A 23 1.71 -19.80 -11.60
N ALA A 24 1.46 -20.55 -10.53
CA ALA A 24 0.47 -20.16 -9.55
C ALA A 24 0.82 -18.83 -8.82
N PRO A 25 2.06 -18.61 -8.32
CA PRO A 25 2.48 -17.32 -7.79
C PRO A 25 2.44 -16.21 -8.84
N PHE A 26 2.82 -16.46 -10.09
CA PHE A 26 2.75 -15.47 -11.16
C PHE A 26 1.32 -14.98 -11.39
N ILE A 27 0.37 -15.91 -11.55
CA ILE A 27 -1.05 -15.57 -11.74
C ILE A 27 -1.59 -14.82 -10.53
N TYR A 28 -1.29 -15.31 -9.33
CA TYR A 28 -1.73 -14.67 -8.08
C TYR A 28 -1.25 -13.21 -7.99
N GLY A 29 0.06 -12.98 -8.12
CA GLY A 29 0.65 -11.64 -8.00
C GLY A 29 0.16 -10.68 -9.09
N THR A 30 -0.04 -11.17 -10.32
CA THR A 30 -0.60 -10.37 -11.41
C THR A 30 -2.04 -9.97 -11.12
N LEU A 31 -2.89 -10.93 -10.72
CA LEU A 31 -4.31 -10.67 -10.45
C LEU A 31 -4.51 -9.81 -9.20
N GLU A 32 -3.71 -9.99 -8.16
CA GLU A 32 -3.74 -9.15 -6.97
C GLU A 32 -3.59 -7.66 -7.37
N ARG A 33 -2.66 -7.34 -8.26
CA ARG A 33 -2.48 -5.98 -8.77
C ARG A 33 -3.60 -5.53 -9.70
N LEU A 34 -4.07 -6.38 -10.59
CA LEU A 34 -5.19 -6.03 -11.48
C LEU A 34 -6.53 -5.82 -10.75
N LEU A 35 -6.71 -6.44 -9.60
CA LEU A 35 -7.89 -6.24 -8.73
C LEU A 35 -7.79 -4.99 -7.84
N LEU A 36 -6.61 -4.42 -7.67
CA LEU A 36 -6.38 -3.28 -6.78
C LEU A 36 -7.16 -2.03 -7.17
N PRO A 37 -7.29 -1.63 -8.46
CA PRO A 37 -8.09 -0.49 -8.86
C PRO A 37 -9.56 -0.56 -8.44
N PHE A 38 -10.06 -1.78 -8.24
CA PHE A 38 -11.43 -2.05 -7.80
C PHE A 38 -11.55 -2.23 -6.28
N GLY A 39 -10.44 -2.15 -5.53
CA GLY A 39 -10.40 -2.43 -4.10
C GLY A 39 -10.60 -3.91 -3.73
N LEU A 40 -10.58 -4.83 -4.73
CA LEU A 40 -10.89 -6.25 -4.55
C LEU A 40 -9.67 -7.12 -4.20
N HIS A 41 -8.45 -6.56 -4.24
CA HIS A 41 -7.21 -7.30 -3.97
C HIS A 41 -7.18 -7.91 -2.54
N HIS A 42 -7.81 -7.27 -1.56
CA HIS A 42 -7.92 -7.81 -0.20
C HIS A 42 -8.70 -9.12 -0.12
N MET A 43 -9.61 -9.39 -1.07
CA MET A 43 -10.33 -10.67 -1.14
C MET A 43 -9.40 -11.86 -1.45
N LEU A 44 -8.23 -11.61 -2.05
CA LEU A 44 -7.19 -12.61 -2.24
C LEU A 44 -6.18 -12.59 -1.09
N THR A 45 -5.73 -11.41 -0.70
CA THR A 45 -4.62 -11.25 0.25
C THR A 45 -4.97 -11.69 1.67
N ILE A 46 -6.15 -11.32 2.19
CA ILE A 46 -6.55 -11.63 3.57
C ILE A 46 -6.72 -13.14 3.78
N PRO A 47 -7.49 -13.86 2.96
CA PRO A 47 -7.64 -15.32 3.13
C PRO A 47 -6.30 -16.05 2.99
N MET A 48 -5.43 -15.64 2.07
CA MET A 48 -4.12 -16.26 1.87
C MET A 48 -3.22 -16.11 3.10
N ASN A 49 -3.27 -14.98 3.78
CA ASN A 49 -2.40 -14.75 4.94
C ASN A 49 -2.92 -15.32 6.25
N TYR A 50 -4.26 -15.47 6.43
CA TYR A 50 -4.85 -15.74 7.74
C TYR A 50 -5.85 -16.90 7.79
N THR A 51 -6.10 -17.59 6.69
CA THR A 51 -7.00 -18.74 6.65
C THR A 51 -6.33 -19.97 6.05
N SER A 52 -7.03 -21.11 6.11
CA SER A 52 -6.57 -22.38 5.52
C SER A 52 -6.29 -22.31 4.01
N PHE A 53 -6.77 -21.28 3.29
CA PHE A 53 -6.41 -21.03 1.89
C PHE A 53 -4.91 -20.77 1.69
N GLY A 54 -4.25 -20.15 2.68
CA GLY A 54 -2.81 -19.89 2.65
C GLY A 54 -1.96 -21.06 3.11
N GLY A 55 -2.59 -22.18 3.42
CA GLY A 55 -1.96 -23.41 3.92
C GLY A 55 -2.29 -23.70 5.38
N THR A 56 -2.01 -24.93 5.76
CA THR A 56 -2.14 -25.43 7.12
C THR A 56 -0.81 -26.03 7.55
N TYR A 57 -0.39 -25.75 8.75
CA TYR A 57 0.83 -26.32 9.32
C TYR A 57 0.55 -26.87 10.71
N THR A 58 0.99 -28.10 10.98
CA THR A 58 0.96 -28.71 12.31
C THR A 58 2.27 -28.46 13.00
N ILE A 59 2.27 -27.76 14.12
CA ILE A 59 3.46 -27.42 14.92
C ILE A 59 4.10 -28.72 15.39
N ALA A 60 5.40 -28.87 15.12
CA ALA A 60 6.11 -30.09 15.45
C ALA A 60 6.79 -30.06 16.83
N THR A 61 7.08 -28.87 17.38
CA THR A 61 7.88 -28.71 18.59
C THR A 61 7.27 -27.74 19.60
N GLY A 62 7.75 -27.78 20.84
CA GLY A 62 7.34 -26.87 21.92
C GLY A 62 6.00 -27.21 22.56
N VAL A 63 5.48 -26.27 23.38
CA VAL A 63 4.24 -26.47 24.17
C VAL A 63 2.99 -26.60 23.32
N ASN A 64 3.02 -26.11 22.09
CA ASN A 64 1.90 -26.18 21.15
C ASN A 64 2.06 -27.28 20.09
N ALA A 65 2.98 -28.23 20.30
CA ALA A 65 3.18 -29.35 19.38
C ALA A 65 1.86 -30.13 19.18
N GLY A 66 1.55 -30.45 17.91
CA GLY A 66 0.28 -31.07 17.50
C GLY A 66 -0.84 -30.10 17.19
N SER A 67 -0.73 -28.81 17.55
CA SER A 67 -1.72 -27.79 17.18
C SER A 67 -1.55 -27.36 15.73
N GLN A 68 -2.65 -26.95 15.09
CA GLN A 68 -2.64 -26.46 13.72
C GLN A 68 -2.70 -24.93 13.67
N VAL A 69 -1.96 -24.35 12.75
CA VAL A 69 -2.01 -22.93 12.37
C VAL A 69 -2.41 -22.80 10.91
N PHE A 70 -3.08 -21.69 10.57
CA PHE A 70 -3.67 -21.47 9.27
C PHE A 70 -3.21 -20.15 8.68
N GLY A 71 -2.96 -20.14 7.36
CA GLY A 71 -2.53 -18.97 6.62
C GLY A 71 -1.02 -18.77 6.65
N GLN A 72 -0.52 -18.02 5.66
CA GLN A 72 0.92 -17.92 5.43
C GLN A 72 1.70 -17.27 6.57
N ASP A 73 1.10 -16.30 7.26
CA ASP A 73 1.79 -15.59 8.34
C ASP A 73 1.98 -16.48 9.59
N PRO A 74 0.92 -17.05 10.20
CA PRO A 74 1.09 -17.97 11.33
C PRO A 74 1.89 -19.23 10.97
N LEU A 75 1.71 -19.74 9.75
CA LEU A 75 2.43 -20.92 9.26
C LEU A 75 3.93 -20.66 9.22
N TRP A 76 4.36 -19.53 8.65
CA TRP A 76 5.78 -19.19 8.58
C TRP A 76 6.43 -19.04 9.96
N LEU A 77 5.72 -18.38 10.88
CA LEU A 77 6.20 -18.21 12.26
C LEU A 77 6.38 -19.54 12.99
N ALA A 78 5.39 -20.43 12.87
CA ALA A 78 5.46 -21.75 13.49
C ALA A 78 6.56 -22.63 12.87
N TRP A 79 6.64 -22.66 11.54
CA TRP A 79 7.65 -23.40 10.79
C TRP A 79 9.07 -22.93 11.11
N ALA A 80 9.31 -21.62 11.15
CA ALA A 80 10.64 -21.08 11.48
C ALA A 80 11.03 -21.39 12.94
N ASN A 81 10.08 -21.38 13.88
CA ASN A 81 10.31 -21.80 15.26
C ASN A 81 10.68 -23.29 15.35
N ASP A 82 9.98 -24.15 14.60
CA ASP A 82 10.29 -25.59 14.60
C ASP A 82 11.69 -25.84 14.03
N LEU A 83 12.10 -25.16 12.96
CA LEU A 83 13.47 -25.23 12.43
C LEU A 83 14.51 -24.83 13.51
N ILE A 84 14.25 -23.74 14.24
CA ILE A 84 15.13 -23.29 15.31
C ILE A 84 15.22 -24.33 16.42
N ASN A 85 14.10 -24.93 16.80
CA ASN A 85 14.04 -25.92 17.89
C ASN A 85 14.73 -27.21 17.49
N PHE A 86 14.53 -27.76 16.29
CA PHE A 86 15.26 -28.93 15.80
C PHE A 86 16.76 -28.68 15.74
N LYS A 87 17.19 -27.52 15.27
CA LYS A 87 18.59 -27.13 15.21
C LYS A 87 19.22 -27.04 16.63
N LYS A 88 18.50 -26.46 17.58
CA LYS A 88 18.95 -26.41 19.00
C LYS A 88 19.00 -27.77 19.66
N ALA A 89 18.08 -28.67 19.31
CA ALA A 89 18.06 -30.03 19.79
C ALA A 89 19.12 -30.93 19.13
N GLY A 90 19.80 -30.47 18.09
CA GLY A 90 20.76 -31.26 17.30
C GLY A 90 20.08 -32.26 16.35
N ASP A 91 18.77 -32.23 16.22
CA ASP A 91 18.02 -33.12 15.30
C ASP A 91 18.08 -32.58 13.87
N MET A 92 19.23 -32.76 13.22
CA MET A 92 19.45 -32.32 11.85
C MET A 92 18.67 -33.14 10.83
N ALA A 93 18.23 -34.34 11.20
CA ALA A 93 17.39 -35.14 10.32
C ALA A 93 15.98 -34.53 10.18
N ALA A 94 15.33 -34.21 11.30
CA ALA A 94 14.05 -33.53 11.34
C ALA A 94 14.15 -32.12 10.71
N TYR A 95 15.22 -31.39 11.00
CA TYR A 95 15.48 -30.07 10.41
C TYR A 95 15.52 -30.12 8.89
N ASN A 96 16.35 -31.02 8.31
CA ASN A 96 16.50 -31.14 6.86
C ASN A 96 15.21 -31.65 6.20
N ASN A 97 14.51 -32.57 6.85
CA ASN A 97 13.22 -33.06 6.37
C ASN A 97 12.19 -31.92 6.30
N LEU A 98 12.04 -31.13 7.38
CA LEU A 98 11.11 -30.00 7.42
C LEU A 98 11.45 -28.96 6.35
N LEU A 99 12.73 -28.66 6.15
CA LEU A 99 13.21 -27.72 5.16
C LEU A 99 12.93 -28.17 3.73
N ALA A 100 12.92 -29.49 3.47
CA ALA A 100 12.67 -30.08 2.16
C ALA A 100 11.18 -30.26 1.84
N THR A 101 10.36 -30.54 2.86
CA THR A 101 8.95 -30.96 2.65
C THR A 101 7.97 -29.81 2.79
N VAL A 102 8.29 -28.75 3.55
CA VAL A 102 7.38 -27.62 3.75
C VAL A 102 7.94 -26.34 3.14
N THR A 103 7.19 -25.74 2.24
CA THR A 103 7.53 -24.45 1.61
C THR A 103 6.56 -23.38 2.08
N PRO A 104 6.92 -22.63 3.13
CA PRO A 104 6.03 -21.61 3.71
C PRO A 104 6.03 -20.32 2.91
N ALA A 105 4.92 -19.59 2.95
CA ALA A 105 4.82 -18.15 2.68
C ALA A 105 5.37 -17.64 1.34
N ARG A 106 5.41 -18.48 0.32
CA ARG A 106 5.91 -18.23 -1.04
C ARG A 106 5.34 -16.96 -1.69
N PHE A 107 4.04 -16.72 -1.50
CA PHE A 107 3.35 -15.57 -2.12
C PHE A 107 3.76 -14.24 -1.50
N LYS A 108 3.98 -14.19 -0.19
CA LYS A 108 4.25 -12.92 0.50
C LYS A 108 5.65 -12.36 0.20
N VAL A 109 6.65 -13.18 0.05
CA VAL A 109 8.01 -12.71 -0.29
C VAL A 109 8.05 -12.06 -1.69
N GLY A 110 7.23 -12.54 -2.63
CA GLY A 110 7.08 -11.89 -3.95
C GLY A 110 6.51 -10.48 -3.84
N GLN A 111 5.55 -10.26 -2.94
CA GLN A 111 5.03 -8.93 -2.65
C GLN A 111 6.12 -8.01 -2.06
N MET A 112 6.95 -8.52 -1.16
CA MET A 112 8.07 -7.76 -0.59
C MET A 112 9.09 -7.33 -1.66
N ILE A 113 9.44 -8.22 -2.60
CA ILE A 113 10.33 -7.88 -3.73
C ILE A 113 9.72 -6.74 -4.55
N GLY A 114 8.42 -6.81 -4.81
CA GLY A 114 7.70 -5.77 -5.54
C GLY A 114 7.65 -4.44 -4.84
N ALA A 115 7.27 -4.42 -3.57
CA ALA A 115 7.16 -3.20 -2.77
C ALA A 115 8.52 -2.53 -2.52
N THR A 116 9.55 -3.34 -2.21
CA THR A 116 10.88 -2.84 -1.85
C THR A 116 11.76 -2.56 -3.07
N GLY A 117 11.56 -3.28 -4.18
CA GLY A 117 12.37 -3.15 -5.40
C GLY A 117 11.60 -2.51 -6.55
N LEU A 118 10.70 -3.25 -7.16
CA LEU A 118 10.03 -2.89 -8.42
C LEU A 118 9.34 -1.52 -8.35
N LEU A 119 8.51 -1.28 -7.33
CA LEU A 119 7.78 -0.01 -7.17
C LEU A 119 8.68 1.18 -6.89
N LEU A 120 9.73 1.00 -6.10
CA LEU A 120 10.69 2.08 -5.84
C LEU A 120 11.49 2.43 -7.11
N GLY A 121 11.80 1.44 -7.94
CA GLY A 121 12.39 1.67 -9.27
C GLY A 121 11.45 2.48 -10.17
N ILE A 122 10.17 2.12 -10.22
CA ILE A 122 9.13 2.85 -10.97
C ILE A 122 8.99 4.29 -10.42
N ALA A 123 8.94 4.46 -9.10
CA ALA A 123 8.85 5.78 -8.47
C ALA A 123 10.04 6.67 -8.84
N LEU A 124 11.25 6.13 -8.82
CA LEU A 124 12.45 6.86 -9.27
C LEU A 124 12.36 7.23 -10.76
N ALA A 125 11.86 6.33 -11.61
CA ALA A 125 11.68 6.60 -13.04
C ALA A 125 10.65 7.72 -13.27
N MET A 126 9.51 7.68 -12.57
CA MET A 126 8.51 8.75 -12.62
C MET A 126 9.12 10.08 -12.19
N PHE A 127 9.81 10.11 -11.04
CA PHE A 127 10.46 11.32 -10.55
C PHE A 127 11.50 11.89 -11.54
N ARG A 128 12.31 11.03 -12.17
CA ARG A 128 13.28 11.44 -13.18
C ARG A 128 12.65 11.98 -14.47
N ARG A 129 11.40 11.61 -14.73
CA ARG A 129 10.59 12.05 -15.88
C ARG A 129 9.70 13.26 -15.56
N VAL A 130 9.65 13.73 -14.33
CA VAL A 130 9.00 15.00 -13.97
C VAL A 130 9.61 16.13 -14.77
N ASP A 131 8.80 17.06 -15.25
CA ASP A 131 9.25 18.23 -16.02
C ASP A 131 10.24 19.06 -15.19
N ALA A 132 11.29 19.57 -15.86
CA ALA A 132 12.48 20.08 -15.17
C ALA A 132 12.18 21.23 -14.22
N ASP A 133 11.26 22.11 -14.60
CA ASP A 133 10.79 23.27 -13.82
C ASP A 133 9.93 22.88 -12.61
N LYS A 134 9.27 21.71 -12.65
CA LYS A 134 8.38 21.20 -11.60
C LYS A 134 9.05 20.22 -10.64
N ARG A 135 10.25 19.74 -10.95
CA ARG A 135 10.90 18.65 -10.22
C ARG A 135 11.13 18.95 -8.74
N ALA A 136 11.42 20.18 -8.39
CA ALA A 136 11.61 20.59 -7.00
C ALA A 136 10.37 20.38 -6.16
N ASN A 137 9.20 20.76 -6.68
CA ASN A 137 7.89 20.67 -5.99
C ASN A 137 7.45 19.23 -5.74
N TYR A 138 7.80 18.31 -6.67
CA TYR A 138 7.41 16.89 -6.55
C TYR A 138 8.38 16.04 -5.72
N LYS A 139 9.57 16.57 -5.37
CA LYS A 139 10.62 15.80 -4.69
C LYS A 139 10.14 15.24 -3.33
N SER A 140 9.51 16.08 -2.52
CA SER A 140 9.03 15.68 -1.18
C SER A 140 7.97 14.59 -1.29
N MET A 141 6.99 14.77 -2.17
CA MET A 141 5.92 13.79 -2.41
C MET A 141 6.48 12.41 -2.80
N PHE A 142 7.39 12.34 -3.78
CA PHE A 142 7.97 11.07 -4.19
C PHE A 142 8.80 10.42 -3.09
N ILE A 143 9.57 11.19 -2.32
CA ILE A 143 10.39 10.65 -1.23
C ILE A 143 9.50 10.13 -0.10
N SER A 144 8.52 10.90 0.37
CA SER A 144 7.65 10.51 1.48
C SER A 144 6.81 9.28 1.12
N THR A 145 6.25 9.25 -0.11
CA THR A 145 5.45 8.11 -0.58
C THR A 145 6.32 6.86 -0.76
N ALA A 146 7.51 6.99 -1.36
CA ALA A 146 8.45 5.89 -1.50
C ALA A 146 8.92 5.35 -0.14
N LEU A 147 9.19 6.23 0.82
CA LEU A 147 9.57 5.84 2.17
C LEU A 147 8.44 5.11 2.91
N ALA A 148 7.20 5.58 2.78
CA ALA A 148 6.04 4.92 3.36
C ALA A 148 5.89 3.48 2.82
N VAL A 149 5.94 3.30 1.50
CA VAL A 149 5.88 1.98 0.85
C VAL A 149 7.05 1.10 1.28
N PHE A 150 8.27 1.63 1.30
CA PHE A 150 9.46 0.90 1.72
C PHE A 150 9.33 0.39 3.15
N LEU A 151 8.90 1.23 4.09
CA LEU A 151 8.83 0.86 5.50
C LEU A 151 7.70 -0.11 5.79
N THR A 152 6.49 0.18 5.29
CA THR A 152 5.27 -0.55 5.66
C THR A 152 4.96 -1.73 4.75
N GLY A 153 5.45 -1.72 3.50
CA GLY A 153 5.05 -2.68 2.47
C GLY A 153 3.65 -2.43 1.88
N VAL A 154 2.96 -1.37 2.32
CA VAL A 154 1.68 -0.91 1.75
C VAL A 154 1.97 -0.21 0.43
N THR A 155 1.54 -0.80 -0.68
CA THR A 155 1.97 -0.40 -2.04
C THR A 155 1.09 0.66 -2.67
N GLU A 156 -0.15 0.78 -2.21
CA GLU A 156 -1.21 1.63 -2.75
C GLU A 156 -0.80 3.11 -2.92
N PRO A 157 -0.06 3.73 -1.99
CA PRO A 157 0.32 5.13 -2.15
C PRO A 157 1.12 5.42 -3.42
N LEU A 158 2.03 4.51 -3.81
CA LEU A 158 2.77 4.63 -5.08
C LEU A 158 1.95 4.18 -6.28
N GLU A 159 1.17 3.12 -6.15
CA GLU A 159 0.36 2.58 -7.23
C GLU A 159 -0.69 3.59 -7.70
N PHE A 160 -1.37 4.26 -6.77
CA PHE A 160 -2.36 5.29 -7.10
C PHE A 160 -1.77 6.49 -7.82
N MET A 161 -0.48 6.77 -7.67
CA MET A 161 0.17 7.86 -8.41
C MET A 161 0.17 7.66 -9.93
N PHE A 162 0.18 6.41 -10.42
CA PHE A 162 0.26 6.16 -11.86
C PHE A 162 -0.84 5.24 -12.42
N MET A 163 -1.58 4.56 -11.57
CA MET A 163 -2.60 3.59 -11.97
C MET A 163 -3.64 4.19 -12.93
N PHE A 164 -4.14 5.39 -12.65
CA PHE A 164 -5.18 6.03 -13.44
C PHE A 164 -4.65 6.92 -14.57
N CYS A 165 -3.48 7.49 -14.43
CA CYS A 165 -2.92 8.40 -15.43
C CYS A 165 -1.96 7.71 -16.42
N ALA A 166 -1.49 6.51 -16.11
CA ALA A 166 -0.55 5.74 -16.91
C ALA A 166 -0.92 4.24 -16.94
N MET A 167 -2.18 3.94 -17.32
CA MET A 167 -2.71 2.56 -17.34
C MET A 167 -1.82 1.55 -18.07
N PRO A 168 -1.20 1.85 -19.24
CA PRO A 168 -0.28 0.91 -19.88
C PRO A 168 0.91 0.54 -18.99
N LEU A 169 1.46 1.50 -18.24
CA LEU A 169 2.53 1.24 -17.28
C LEU A 169 2.03 0.39 -16.11
N TYR A 170 0.80 0.63 -15.66
CA TYR A 170 0.20 -0.14 -14.57
C TYR A 170 -0.01 -1.61 -14.94
N ILE A 171 -0.47 -1.90 -16.16
CA ILE A 171 -0.62 -3.28 -16.65
C ILE A 171 0.73 -3.99 -16.70
N VAL A 172 1.76 -3.33 -17.24
CA VAL A 172 3.12 -3.90 -17.28
C VAL A 172 3.68 -4.09 -15.87
N TYR A 173 3.43 -3.14 -14.97
CA TYR A 173 3.77 -3.30 -13.56
C TYR A 173 3.10 -4.53 -12.94
N ALA A 174 1.80 -4.76 -13.17
CA ALA A 174 1.09 -5.92 -12.65
C ALA A 174 1.70 -7.25 -13.13
N LEU A 175 2.12 -7.33 -14.41
CA LEU A 175 2.82 -8.50 -14.95
C LEU A 175 4.21 -8.67 -14.32
N LEU A 176 4.98 -7.59 -14.15
CA LEU A 176 6.28 -7.63 -13.49
C LEU A 176 6.16 -8.02 -12.00
N GLN A 177 5.08 -7.61 -11.36
CA GLN A 177 4.77 -8.05 -9.99
C GLN A 177 4.51 -9.55 -9.95
N GLY A 178 3.76 -10.09 -10.91
CA GLY A 178 3.61 -11.54 -11.09
C GLY A 178 4.96 -12.25 -11.26
N CYS A 179 5.88 -11.67 -12.04
CA CYS A 179 7.25 -12.18 -12.17
C CYS A 179 8.02 -12.17 -10.83
N ALA A 180 7.83 -11.15 -10.00
CA ALA A 180 8.44 -11.10 -8.67
C ALA A 180 7.93 -12.21 -7.75
N PHE A 181 6.63 -12.53 -7.83
CA PHE A 181 6.05 -13.67 -7.12
C PHE A 181 6.59 -15.01 -7.65
N ALA A 182 6.68 -15.17 -8.97
CA ALA A 182 7.24 -16.36 -9.59
C ALA A 182 8.72 -16.56 -9.24
N MET A 183 9.50 -15.47 -9.18
CA MET A 183 10.91 -15.52 -8.82
C MET A 183 11.12 -16.07 -7.41
N ALA A 184 10.28 -15.71 -6.46
CA ALA A 184 10.31 -16.27 -5.11
C ALA A 184 10.16 -17.80 -5.11
N GLY A 185 9.34 -18.35 -6.01
CA GLY A 185 9.22 -19.80 -6.23
C GLY A 185 10.43 -20.42 -6.91
N ILE A 186 11.03 -19.75 -7.91
CA ILE A 186 12.19 -20.23 -8.67
C ILE A 186 13.42 -20.40 -7.78
N ILE A 187 13.71 -19.42 -6.94
CA ILE A 187 14.90 -19.41 -6.06
C ILE A 187 14.60 -19.91 -4.65
N HIS A 188 13.42 -20.48 -4.43
CA HIS A 188 12.97 -21.03 -3.14
C HIS A 188 13.17 -20.09 -1.95
N LEU A 189 12.78 -18.81 -2.09
CA LEU A 189 12.82 -17.86 -0.99
C LEU A 189 11.82 -18.22 0.11
N ARG A 190 12.33 -18.48 1.31
CA ARG A 190 11.56 -18.92 2.48
C ARG A 190 11.45 -17.84 3.55
N LEU A 191 11.35 -16.59 3.13
CA LEU A 191 11.15 -15.43 4.00
C LEU A 191 9.68 -15.00 4.01
N HIS A 192 9.28 -14.34 5.07
CA HIS A 192 7.93 -13.76 5.17
C HIS A 192 7.95 -12.46 5.96
N SER A 193 7.30 -11.42 5.44
CA SER A 193 7.00 -10.18 6.13
C SER A 193 5.99 -9.37 5.32
N PHE A 194 5.24 -8.46 5.97
CA PHE A 194 4.36 -7.52 5.29
C PHE A 194 5.10 -6.28 4.79
N GLY A 195 6.19 -5.88 5.45
CA GLY A 195 7.02 -4.74 5.06
C GLY A 195 8.40 -4.80 5.69
N ASN A 196 9.26 -3.83 5.36
CA ASN A 196 10.65 -3.86 5.81
C ASN A 196 10.82 -3.62 7.31
N LEU A 197 9.92 -2.88 7.97
CA LEU A 197 9.95 -2.74 9.43
C LEU A 197 9.78 -4.09 10.12
N GLU A 198 8.80 -4.87 9.67
CA GLU A 198 8.58 -6.21 10.19
C GLU A 198 9.69 -7.16 9.78
N PHE A 199 10.20 -7.05 8.54
CA PHE A 199 11.30 -7.86 8.06
C PHE A 199 12.54 -7.74 8.97
N ILE A 200 12.90 -6.51 9.34
CA ILE A 200 14.03 -6.25 10.25
C ILE A 200 13.84 -6.99 11.57
N THR A 201 12.63 -7.01 12.13
CA THR A 201 12.36 -7.75 13.38
C THR A 201 12.43 -9.26 13.20
N ARG A 202 12.18 -9.77 11.98
CA ARG A 202 12.23 -11.21 11.63
C ARG A 202 13.62 -11.69 11.19
N ILE A 203 14.57 -10.80 10.91
CA ILE A 203 15.95 -11.16 10.52
C ILE A 203 16.61 -12.07 11.57
N PRO A 204 16.61 -11.76 12.89
CA PRO A 204 17.23 -12.63 13.89
C PRO A 204 16.65 -14.04 13.89
N MET A 205 15.32 -14.17 13.76
CA MET A 205 14.64 -15.46 13.68
C MET A 205 15.04 -16.23 12.41
N SER A 206 15.07 -15.55 11.27
CA SER A 206 15.49 -16.14 9.98
C SER A 206 16.94 -16.64 10.03
N LEU A 207 17.86 -15.89 10.66
CA LEU A 207 19.26 -16.31 10.83
C LEU A 207 19.39 -17.52 11.75
N GLN A 208 18.65 -17.56 12.87
CA GLN A 208 18.61 -18.71 13.78
C GLN A 208 18.04 -19.95 13.09
N ALA A 209 17.03 -19.79 12.26
CA ALA A 209 16.45 -20.85 11.42
C ALA A 209 17.39 -21.34 10.30
N GLY A 210 18.51 -20.65 10.05
CA GLY A 210 19.47 -21.03 9.00
C GLY A 210 19.16 -20.46 7.62
N LEU A 211 18.31 -19.44 7.53
CA LEU A 211 17.84 -18.84 6.27
C LEU A 211 18.70 -17.63 5.82
N GLY A 212 19.98 -17.57 6.24
CA GLY A 212 20.87 -16.46 5.87
C GLY A 212 21.09 -16.33 4.35
N GLY A 213 21.15 -17.44 3.63
CA GLY A 213 21.22 -17.45 2.17
C GLY A 213 19.99 -16.85 1.51
N ASP A 214 18.81 -17.10 2.08
CA ASP A 214 17.54 -16.57 1.56
C ASP A 214 17.48 -15.04 1.71
N ILE A 215 18.05 -14.48 2.79
CA ILE A 215 18.17 -13.03 2.99
C ILE A 215 19.05 -12.41 1.90
N ILE A 216 20.19 -13.02 1.58
CA ILE A 216 21.09 -12.53 0.51
C ILE A 216 20.36 -12.59 -0.84
N ASN A 217 19.72 -13.71 -1.16
CA ASN A 217 18.96 -13.87 -2.41
C ASN A 217 17.81 -12.86 -2.51
N PHE A 218 17.13 -12.57 -1.40
CA PHE A 218 16.10 -11.53 -1.34
C PHE A 218 16.65 -10.16 -1.71
N VAL A 219 17.78 -9.75 -1.13
CA VAL A 219 18.42 -8.45 -1.43
C VAL A 219 18.83 -8.37 -2.91
N ILE A 220 19.38 -9.45 -3.46
CA ILE A 220 19.74 -9.51 -4.89
C ILE A 220 18.50 -9.36 -5.78
N CYS A 221 17.41 -10.06 -5.45
CA CYS A 221 16.15 -9.94 -6.18
C CYS A 221 15.56 -8.53 -6.10
N VAL A 222 15.56 -7.92 -4.92
CA VAL A 222 15.12 -6.54 -4.74
C VAL A 222 15.90 -5.58 -5.62
N ALA A 223 17.23 -5.71 -5.65
CA ALA A 223 18.09 -4.87 -6.50
C ALA A 223 17.81 -5.10 -7.99
N ALA A 224 17.64 -6.35 -8.42
CA ALA A 224 17.33 -6.69 -9.81
C ALA A 224 15.96 -6.11 -10.23
N PHE A 225 14.93 -6.31 -9.43
CA PHE A 225 13.59 -5.79 -9.72
C PHE A 225 13.50 -4.26 -9.62
N PHE A 226 14.31 -3.62 -8.78
CA PHE A 226 14.45 -2.17 -8.77
C PHE A 226 14.98 -1.65 -10.12
N VAL A 227 16.04 -2.24 -10.64
CA VAL A 227 16.62 -1.86 -11.94
C VAL A 227 15.63 -2.13 -13.08
N ILE A 228 14.96 -3.29 -13.09
CA ILE A 228 13.94 -3.64 -14.08
C ILE A 228 12.80 -2.61 -14.05
N GLY A 229 12.25 -2.33 -12.86
CA GLY A 229 11.17 -1.35 -12.68
C GLY A 229 11.56 0.04 -13.16
N TYR A 230 12.77 0.49 -12.81
CA TYR A 230 13.29 1.76 -13.25
C TYR A 230 13.42 1.84 -14.77
N LEU A 231 14.07 0.88 -15.41
CA LEU A 231 14.32 0.89 -16.86
C LEU A 231 13.01 0.79 -17.65
N VAL A 232 12.14 -0.14 -17.29
CA VAL A 232 10.85 -0.33 -17.97
C VAL A 232 9.99 0.93 -17.86
N ALA A 233 9.82 1.46 -16.65
CA ALA A 233 9.02 2.67 -16.45
C ALA A 233 9.65 3.89 -17.13
N TYR A 234 10.96 4.08 -17.02
CA TYR A 234 11.65 5.21 -17.65
C TYR A 234 11.48 5.22 -19.18
N VAL A 235 11.61 4.06 -19.81
CA VAL A 235 11.41 3.90 -21.27
C VAL A 235 9.94 4.09 -21.65
N MET A 236 9.00 3.45 -20.94
CA MET A 236 7.58 3.54 -21.24
C MET A 236 7.04 4.96 -21.07
N ILE A 237 7.36 5.63 -19.96
CA ILE A 237 6.92 7.01 -19.72
C ILE A 237 7.41 7.93 -20.84
N GLY A 238 8.67 7.76 -21.29
CA GLY A 238 9.24 8.55 -22.36
C GLY A 238 8.66 8.25 -23.73
N LYS A 239 8.62 6.97 -24.13
CA LYS A 239 8.18 6.56 -25.48
C LYS A 239 6.67 6.70 -25.70
N LEU A 240 5.86 6.41 -24.68
CA LEU A 240 4.40 6.50 -24.76
C LEU A 240 3.85 7.86 -24.32
N ASN A 241 4.72 8.81 -23.97
CA ASN A 241 4.34 10.12 -23.47
C ASN A 241 3.29 10.05 -22.35
N LEU A 242 3.52 9.19 -21.35
CA LEU A 242 2.58 9.03 -20.25
C LEU A 242 2.62 10.26 -19.33
N ALA A 243 1.43 10.78 -18.99
CA ALA A 243 1.26 11.94 -18.10
C ALA A 243 1.31 11.50 -16.63
N THR A 244 2.46 11.00 -16.19
CA THR A 244 2.70 10.69 -14.77
C THR A 244 2.75 11.98 -13.93
N PRO A 245 2.62 11.91 -12.59
CA PRO A 245 2.62 13.12 -11.75
C PRO A 245 3.81 14.03 -12.01
N GLY A 246 3.53 15.33 -12.21
CA GLY A 246 4.53 16.35 -12.52
C GLY A 246 4.96 16.38 -13.99
N ARG A 247 4.21 15.77 -14.91
CA ARG A 247 4.56 15.68 -16.34
C ARG A 247 3.36 15.91 -17.25
N LEU A 248 3.57 16.66 -18.37
CA LEU A 248 2.61 16.83 -19.46
C LEU A 248 1.23 17.34 -18.99
N GLY A 249 1.20 18.33 -18.10
CA GLY A 249 -0.04 18.91 -17.59
C GLY A 249 -0.70 18.16 -16.43
N ASN A 250 -0.17 16.99 -16.04
CA ASN A 250 -0.58 16.33 -14.81
C ASN A 250 0.16 16.96 -13.61
N TYR A 251 -0.19 18.21 -13.32
CA TYR A 251 0.37 18.97 -12.20
C TYR A 251 -0.65 19.03 -11.06
N THR A 252 -0.17 18.88 -9.84
CA THR A 252 -0.90 19.37 -8.67
C THR A 252 -0.74 20.89 -8.65
N ASP A 253 -1.82 21.62 -8.45
CA ASP A 253 -1.76 23.08 -8.30
C ASP A 253 -0.64 23.48 -7.33
N ASP A 254 0.06 24.58 -7.64
CA ASP A 254 1.28 25.04 -6.95
C ASP A 254 1.10 25.33 -5.43
N ASN A 255 -0.02 24.95 -4.82
CA ASN A 255 -0.32 25.02 -3.39
C ASN A 255 -0.01 23.69 -2.64
N ALA A 256 0.78 22.78 -3.23
CA ALA A 256 1.15 21.51 -2.60
C ALA A 256 2.33 21.62 -1.60
N ASP A 257 2.62 22.82 -1.08
CA ASP A 257 3.62 23.00 0.00
C ASP A 257 3.18 22.39 1.34
N ASP A 258 1.90 21.93 1.46
CA ASP A 258 1.33 21.40 2.70
C ASP A 258 1.65 19.92 2.99
N PHE A 259 2.36 19.19 2.10
CA PHE A 259 2.73 17.79 2.36
C PHE A 259 4.13 17.61 2.96
N ALA A 260 4.89 18.68 3.20
CA ALA A 260 6.28 18.60 3.66
C ALA A 260 6.47 18.60 5.19
N ASP A 261 5.45 18.87 6.00
CA ASP A 261 5.60 19.12 7.44
C ASP A 261 5.00 18.06 8.37
N ALA A 262 5.24 16.79 8.08
CA ALA A 262 5.04 15.76 9.10
C ALA A 262 6.36 15.30 9.74
N LYS A 263 7.28 16.21 10.05
CA LYS A 263 8.37 16.03 11.04
C LYS A 263 9.27 17.27 11.08
N THR A 264 8.93 18.20 11.90
CA THR A 264 9.88 18.84 12.83
C THR A 264 9.08 19.82 13.70
N GLU A 265 8.88 19.44 14.96
CA GLU A 265 8.49 20.43 15.96
C GLU A 265 9.60 21.49 16.06
N LYS A 266 9.36 22.64 15.44
CA LYS A 266 9.90 23.91 15.88
C LYS A 266 8.78 24.93 15.79
N LYS A 267 8.41 25.42 16.99
CA LYS A 267 7.55 26.59 17.13
C LYS A 267 7.97 27.69 16.17
N ALA A 268 7.16 27.93 15.16
CA ALA A 268 7.13 29.17 14.42
C ALA A 268 5.65 29.52 14.23
N ASP A 269 5.27 30.71 14.60
CA ASP A 269 3.93 31.24 14.60
C ASP A 269 3.17 30.93 13.31
N LYS A 270 2.19 30.01 13.39
CA LYS A 270 1.17 29.80 12.36
C LYS A 270 0.26 31.01 12.37
N LYS A 271 0.41 31.91 11.40
CA LYS A 271 -0.73 32.66 10.90
C LYS A 271 -1.62 31.69 10.16
N THR A 272 -2.55 31.05 10.86
CA THR A 272 -3.72 30.39 10.29
C THR A 272 -4.44 31.42 9.43
N ASP A 273 -4.79 31.05 8.19
CA ASP A 273 -5.73 31.87 7.40
C ASP A 273 -7.15 31.67 7.97
N ASN A 274 -7.36 32.23 9.14
CA ASN A 274 -8.67 32.27 9.82
C ASN A 274 -9.76 32.87 8.91
N GLY A 275 -9.36 33.56 7.84
CA GLY A 275 -10.29 34.18 6.90
C GLY A 275 -11.10 33.18 6.08
N GLN A 276 -10.51 32.03 5.64
CA GLN A 276 -11.25 31.03 4.87
C GLN A 276 -12.25 30.27 5.75
N ALA A 277 -11.86 29.89 6.95
CA ALA A 277 -12.75 29.21 7.89
C ALA A 277 -13.93 30.11 8.30
N GLU A 278 -13.69 31.40 8.53
CA GLU A 278 -14.76 32.38 8.81
C GLU A 278 -15.73 32.54 7.62
N ARG A 279 -15.21 32.58 6.39
CA ARG A 279 -16.06 32.64 5.18
C ARG A 279 -16.88 31.37 5.00
N ILE A 280 -16.31 30.20 5.27
CA ILE A 280 -17.05 28.92 5.22
C ILE A 280 -18.13 28.88 6.33
N ILE A 281 -17.85 29.37 7.53
CA ILE A 281 -18.86 29.50 8.60
C ILE A 281 -20.02 30.43 8.12
N ALA A 282 -19.70 31.52 7.45
CA ALA A 282 -20.72 32.37 6.86
C ALA A 282 -21.57 31.67 5.79
N LEU A 283 -20.94 30.86 4.90
CA LEU A 283 -21.65 30.04 3.90
C LEU A 283 -22.55 28.97 4.53
N LEU A 284 -22.27 28.52 5.74
CA LEU A 284 -23.09 27.60 6.53
C LEU A 284 -24.28 28.27 7.23
N GLY A 285 -24.41 29.59 7.10
CA GLY A 285 -25.45 30.37 7.78
C GLY A 285 -25.06 30.90 9.15
N GLY A 286 -23.74 30.95 9.44
CA GLY A 286 -23.18 31.48 10.70
C GLY A 286 -22.99 30.41 11.78
N ARG A 287 -22.23 30.76 12.82
CA ARG A 287 -21.86 29.82 13.91
C ARG A 287 -23.07 29.18 14.58
N GLU A 288 -24.14 29.95 14.79
CA GLU A 288 -25.35 29.48 15.45
C GLU A 288 -26.11 28.39 14.69
N ASN A 289 -25.90 28.33 13.37
CA ASN A 289 -26.50 27.34 12.51
C ASN A 289 -25.74 25.99 12.51
N ILE A 290 -24.47 25.98 12.95
CA ILE A 290 -23.61 24.79 12.95
C ILE A 290 -23.90 23.97 14.21
N VAL A 291 -24.12 22.67 14.04
CA VAL A 291 -24.31 21.69 15.12
C VAL A 291 -23.06 20.85 15.32
N LEU A 292 -22.46 20.37 14.23
CA LEU A 292 -21.29 19.50 14.25
C LEU A 292 -20.46 19.72 12.98
N VAL A 293 -19.14 19.80 13.14
CA VAL A 293 -18.19 19.82 12.02
C VAL A 293 -17.32 18.59 12.09
N ASP A 294 -17.31 17.82 11.01
CA ASP A 294 -16.46 16.65 10.82
C ASP A 294 -15.87 16.63 9.41
N ALA A 295 -14.90 15.77 9.15
CA ALA A 295 -14.33 15.58 7.83
C ALA A 295 -13.99 14.12 7.59
N CYS A 296 -14.00 13.74 6.32
CA CYS A 296 -13.31 12.54 5.85
C CYS A 296 -12.18 12.98 4.90
N MET A 297 -11.40 12.04 4.37
CA MET A 297 -10.23 12.31 3.53
C MET A 297 -10.44 13.34 2.40
N THR A 298 -11.68 13.54 1.94
CA THR A 298 -11.97 14.41 0.79
C THR A 298 -13.14 15.37 0.99
N ARG A 299 -13.89 15.27 2.10
CA ARG A 299 -15.14 16.03 2.30
C ARG A 299 -15.20 16.62 3.68
N LEU A 300 -15.46 17.93 3.73
CA LEU A 300 -15.95 18.60 4.92
C LEU A 300 -17.42 18.19 5.12
N ARG A 301 -17.78 17.72 6.31
CA ARG A 301 -19.12 17.28 6.69
C ARG A 301 -19.62 18.14 7.83
N VAL A 302 -20.70 18.84 7.61
CA VAL A 302 -21.28 19.72 8.63
C VAL A 302 -22.74 19.39 8.82
N THR A 303 -23.16 19.25 10.07
CA THR A 303 -24.58 19.18 10.41
C THR A 303 -25.02 20.58 10.81
N VAL A 304 -26.10 21.07 10.20
CA VAL A 304 -26.66 22.40 10.45
C VAL A 304 -28.07 22.30 11.02
N LYS A 305 -28.51 23.34 11.74
CA LYS A 305 -29.88 23.44 12.28
C LYS A 305 -30.91 23.72 11.19
N ASP A 306 -30.55 24.59 10.25
CA ASP A 306 -31.42 25.06 9.18
C ASP A 306 -30.64 25.04 7.84
N PRO A 307 -30.88 24.04 6.97
CA PRO A 307 -30.21 23.93 5.68
C PRO A 307 -30.61 25.02 4.68
N ALA A 308 -31.72 25.74 4.89
CA ALA A 308 -32.12 26.83 4.02
C ALA A 308 -31.20 28.07 4.13
N LYS A 309 -30.40 28.16 5.20
CA LYS A 309 -29.40 29.22 5.40
C LYS A 309 -28.07 28.93 4.73
N VAL A 310 -27.87 27.73 4.20
CA VAL A 310 -26.62 27.36 3.55
C VAL A 310 -26.56 27.97 2.16
N ALA A 311 -25.43 28.60 1.85
CA ALA A 311 -25.21 29.25 0.56
C ALA A 311 -25.21 28.23 -0.61
N ASP A 312 -25.43 28.72 -1.80
CA ASP A 312 -25.46 27.91 -3.03
C ASP A 312 -24.07 27.37 -3.43
N LEU A 313 -24.04 26.42 -4.37
CA LEU A 313 -22.82 25.82 -4.88
C LEU A 313 -21.82 26.84 -5.46
N ALA A 314 -22.31 27.95 -6.03
CA ALA A 314 -21.43 28.93 -6.64
C ALA A 314 -20.56 29.65 -5.58
N ALA A 315 -21.17 29.99 -4.45
CA ALA A 315 -20.45 30.57 -3.31
C ALA A 315 -19.44 29.60 -2.71
N TRP A 316 -19.79 28.32 -2.58
CA TRP A 316 -18.86 27.28 -2.10
C TRP A 316 -17.68 27.04 -3.05
N LYS A 317 -17.91 27.11 -4.37
CA LYS A 317 -16.83 27.02 -5.36
C LYS A 317 -15.88 28.22 -5.29
N ALA A 318 -16.36 29.41 -4.97
CA ALA A 318 -15.50 30.58 -4.75
C ALA A 318 -14.54 30.38 -3.56
N GLU A 319 -14.94 29.56 -2.58
CA GLU A 319 -14.08 29.16 -1.44
C GLU A 319 -13.35 27.84 -1.66
N GLY A 320 -13.26 27.36 -2.90
CA GLY A 320 -12.44 26.21 -3.30
C GLY A 320 -13.12 24.83 -3.19
N ALA A 321 -14.41 24.75 -2.90
CA ALA A 321 -15.14 23.49 -2.94
C ALA A 321 -15.32 23.00 -4.38
N LEU A 322 -15.07 21.73 -4.64
CA LEU A 322 -15.28 21.09 -5.95
C LEU A 322 -16.76 20.78 -6.19
N SER A 323 -17.47 20.38 -5.13
CA SER A 323 -18.91 20.09 -5.19
C SER A 323 -19.53 20.24 -3.79
N LEU A 324 -20.87 20.41 -3.78
CA LEU A 324 -21.67 20.51 -2.59
C LEU A 324 -22.81 19.51 -2.67
N LEU A 325 -23.06 18.76 -1.61
CA LEU A 325 -24.19 17.87 -1.44
C LEU A 325 -24.92 18.26 -0.15
N VAL A 326 -26.21 18.61 -0.28
CA VAL A 326 -27.10 18.89 0.84
C VAL A 326 -28.09 17.75 0.96
N LYS A 327 -28.13 17.07 2.12
CA LYS A 327 -29.05 15.98 2.39
C LYS A 327 -29.64 16.13 3.79
N GLY A 328 -30.88 16.61 3.86
CA GLY A 328 -31.49 16.98 5.15
C GLY A 328 -30.69 18.08 5.83
N ASP A 329 -30.32 17.88 7.07
CA ASP A 329 -29.45 18.75 7.87
C ASP A 329 -27.95 18.56 7.62
N GLY A 330 -27.57 17.57 6.81
CA GLY A 330 -26.19 17.24 6.50
C GLY A 330 -25.68 17.93 5.23
N ILE A 331 -24.62 18.72 5.40
CA ILE A 331 -23.90 19.41 4.33
C ILE A 331 -22.57 18.71 4.09
N GLN A 332 -22.29 18.36 2.83
CA GLN A 332 -21.02 17.77 2.44
C GLN A 332 -20.37 18.59 1.31
N ALA A 333 -19.27 19.23 1.60
CA ALA A 333 -18.49 19.98 0.62
C ALA A 333 -17.20 19.23 0.30
N VAL A 334 -16.93 19.00 -0.99
CA VAL A 334 -15.74 18.28 -1.44
C VAL A 334 -14.58 19.27 -1.59
N TYR A 335 -13.56 19.12 -0.74
CA TYR A 335 -12.35 19.93 -0.74
C TYR A 335 -11.08 19.11 -1.02
N GLY A 336 -11.21 17.79 -1.22
CA GLY A 336 -10.06 16.91 -1.29
C GLY A 336 -9.30 16.87 0.06
N PRO A 337 -7.98 16.74 0.03
CA PRO A 337 -7.17 16.62 1.27
C PRO A 337 -7.28 17.80 2.24
N LYS A 338 -7.75 18.97 1.78
CA LYS A 338 -7.94 20.15 2.64
C LYS A 338 -9.12 20.03 3.60
N ALA A 339 -9.98 19.04 3.45
CA ALA A 339 -11.20 18.91 4.25
C ALA A 339 -10.92 18.78 5.76
N ASP A 340 -9.87 18.06 6.14
CA ASP A 340 -9.52 17.86 7.55
C ASP A 340 -8.89 19.10 8.18
N VAL A 341 -8.09 19.85 7.42
CA VAL A 341 -7.52 21.14 7.86
C VAL A 341 -8.65 22.14 8.08
N LEU A 342 -9.56 22.28 7.12
CA LEU A 342 -10.71 23.17 7.25
C LEU A 342 -11.62 22.81 8.44
N LYS A 343 -11.81 21.52 8.73
CA LYS A 343 -12.49 21.06 9.94
C LYS A 343 -11.80 21.59 11.20
N SER A 344 -10.46 21.45 11.27
CA SER A 344 -9.69 21.94 12.42
C SER A 344 -9.84 23.45 12.58
N ASP A 345 -9.61 24.19 11.49
CA ASP A 345 -9.67 25.66 11.49
C ASP A 345 -11.07 26.17 11.85
N ILE A 346 -12.13 25.52 11.38
CA ILE A 346 -13.51 25.87 11.72
C ILE A 346 -13.79 25.57 13.20
N ASN A 347 -13.36 24.41 13.71
CA ASN A 347 -13.56 24.05 15.11
C ASN A 347 -12.77 24.96 16.07
N ASP A 348 -11.62 25.47 15.64
CA ASP A 348 -10.81 26.42 16.43
C ASP A 348 -11.50 27.81 16.54
N ILE A 349 -12.42 28.11 15.60
CA ILE A 349 -13.17 29.39 15.59
C ILE A 349 -14.53 29.26 16.28
N LEU A 350 -15.18 28.07 16.28
CA LEU A 350 -16.50 27.85 16.86
C LEU A 350 -16.46 27.88 18.39
#